data_47d97b453a4b5fb9370731232dd0b924
#
_entry.id   47d97b453a4b5fb9370731232dd0b924
#
_cell.length_a   1.000
_cell.length_b   1.000
_cell.length_c   1.000
_cell.angle_alpha   90.00
_cell.angle_beta   90.00
_cell.angle_gamma   90.00
#
_symmetry.space_group_name_H-M   'P 1'
#
loop_
_entity.id
_entity.type
_entity.pdbx_description
1 polymer ?
#
loop_
_entity_poly.entity_id
_entity_poly.type
_entity_poly.pdbx_seq_one_letter_code
_entity_poly.pdbx_strand_id
1 'polypeptide(L)'
;VSETAKNAYLMTATGAHVERANTAASAAKSMMLKDIAYAGGTKPASMANTDIALRFKVSDGTNTTTVEFSAEEVFDKNLTLNDLATRINNARYKDTAGKNAARSLSASYDTVSDAFSIVNTKTGAENKIELSVESGTGDMQNASAQLLTNLKLGDVNNNPGTAQTYSAGTTNAVTGVNGKVKIDGREYDNLQENKLTVGGVTYTFKQKTTAPAQVGIAQDQDKLLENVKKFVEEYNKLLDDLNKQYSEGKYRDYGVLTKTQEDGMTKEQVEKWNEKAKSGLLYRDEYLRSIISDMRDAVTNRVGSVPGRYNSLASIGITSKDQKGHLQIDETKLKNAIAAEPDAVNRLMSYDDPDNDYNNSGVANRLYNKVTSRLKSLENHAGRTADTTDVTSELGKLIQNYQKQMSDFKQLMTSFENNLYKKYNAMEVAISRLSAQFNFFAAK
;
A
#
# COMPACT_ATOMS: atom_id res chain seq x y z
N VAL A 1 -29.69 -5.79 14.37
CA VAL A 1 -28.66 -6.78 14.67
C VAL A 1 -29.12 -7.62 15.85
N SER A 2 -29.28 -8.91 15.65
CA SER A 2 -29.66 -9.83 16.73
C SER A 2 -28.48 -10.20 17.62
N GLU A 3 -27.30 -10.26 17.03
CA GLU A 3 -26.05 -10.52 17.73
C GLU A 3 -24.86 -10.01 16.92
N THR A 4 -23.87 -9.39 17.59
CA THR A 4 -22.61 -8.99 16.94
C THR A 4 -21.61 -10.13 17.02
N ALA A 5 -20.75 -10.28 16.03
CA ALA A 5 -19.62 -11.16 16.09
C ALA A 5 -18.67 -10.72 17.23
N LYS A 6 -18.21 -11.69 18.01
CA LYS A 6 -17.33 -11.46 19.17
C LYS A 6 -16.00 -12.18 18.97
N ASN A 7 -14.98 -11.64 19.59
CA ASN A 7 -13.66 -12.26 19.66
C ASN A 7 -13.70 -13.46 20.62
N ALA A 8 -12.84 -14.44 20.42
CA ALA A 8 -12.48 -15.36 21.48
C ALA A 8 -11.78 -14.55 22.58
N TYR A 9 -12.26 -14.68 23.83
CA TYR A 9 -11.77 -13.87 24.93
C TYR A 9 -11.72 -14.68 26.23
N LEU A 10 -10.52 -14.86 26.74
CA LEU A 10 -10.22 -15.42 28.06
C LEU A 10 -9.84 -14.28 29.00
N MET A 11 -10.45 -14.27 30.18
CA MET A 11 -10.13 -13.29 31.22
C MET A 11 -10.31 -13.99 32.59
N THR A 12 -9.59 -13.54 33.61
CA THR A 12 -9.87 -13.91 34.98
C THR A 12 -11.36 -13.83 35.27
N ALA A 13 -11.98 -14.92 35.71
CA ALA A 13 -13.44 -15.05 35.85
C ALA A 13 -14.02 -13.88 36.66
N THR A 14 -15.24 -13.46 36.32
CA THR A 14 -15.90 -12.34 36.99
C THR A 14 -15.99 -12.56 38.50
N GLY A 15 -15.51 -11.60 39.28
CA GLY A 15 -15.49 -11.65 40.73
C GLY A 15 -14.32 -12.48 41.32
N ALA A 16 -13.51 -13.14 40.48
CA ALA A 16 -12.30 -13.82 40.91
C ALA A 16 -11.08 -12.89 40.75
N HIS A 17 -10.06 -13.20 41.52
CA HIS A 17 -8.71 -12.65 41.35
C HIS A 17 -7.77 -13.75 40.92
N VAL A 18 -6.63 -13.40 40.33
CA VAL A 18 -5.56 -14.36 40.07
C VAL A 18 -5.17 -15.00 41.39
N GLU A 19 -5.28 -16.33 41.47
CA GLU A 19 -4.97 -17.06 42.67
C GLU A 19 -3.47 -17.26 42.82
N ARG A 20 -3.00 -17.22 44.05
CA ARG A 20 -1.60 -17.50 44.38
C ARG A 20 -1.46 -18.92 44.85
N ALA A 21 -0.51 -19.69 44.34
CA ALA A 21 -0.21 -21.04 44.78
C ALA A 21 0.41 -21.04 46.19
N ASN A 22 0.87 -19.90 46.66
CA ASN A 22 1.36 -19.70 48.01
C ASN A 22 0.18 -19.38 48.97
N THR A 23 -0.19 -20.28 49.84
CA THR A 23 -1.28 -20.14 50.82
C THR A 23 -0.91 -19.32 52.07
N ALA A 24 0.25 -18.71 52.12
CA ALA A 24 0.59 -17.80 53.23
C ALA A 24 -0.29 -16.55 53.13
N ALA A 25 -1.30 -16.47 53.93
CA ALA A 25 -2.47 -15.58 53.87
C ALA A 25 -2.21 -14.08 54.04
N SER A 26 -1.00 -13.59 53.98
CA SER A 26 -0.68 -12.19 54.27
C SER A 26 0.25 -11.51 53.28
N ALA A 27 0.66 -12.18 52.21
CA ALA A 27 1.47 -11.50 51.22
C ALA A 27 0.57 -10.55 50.40
N ALA A 28 0.93 -9.30 50.34
CA ALA A 28 0.43 -8.38 49.32
C ALA A 28 0.38 -9.10 47.96
N LYS A 29 -0.67 -8.87 47.19
CA LYS A 29 -0.93 -9.53 45.88
C LYS A 29 0.37 -9.61 45.06
N SER A 30 1.11 -10.72 45.21
CA SER A 30 2.34 -10.90 44.44
C SER A 30 1.98 -11.17 42.99
N MET A 31 2.55 -10.39 42.08
CA MET A 31 2.40 -10.58 40.66
C MET A 31 3.47 -11.51 40.08
N MET A 32 4.32 -12.10 40.94
CA MET A 32 5.46 -12.92 40.50
C MET A 32 5.00 -14.31 40.06
N LEU A 33 5.52 -14.78 38.93
CA LEU A 33 5.16 -16.06 38.33
C LEU A 33 5.45 -17.23 39.29
N LYS A 34 6.53 -17.15 40.08
CA LYS A 34 6.85 -18.18 41.08
C LYS A 34 5.75 -18.38 42.10
N ASP A 35 5.11 -17.29 42.57
CA ASP A 35 4.07 -17.35 43.60
C ASP A 35 2.73 -17.85 43.08
N ILE A 36 2.53 -17.79 41.76
CA ILE A 36 1.32 -18.25 41.09
C ILE A 36 1.46 -19.71 40.65
N ALA A 37 2.66 -20.10 40.19
CA ALA A 37 2.91 -21.40 39.58
C ALA A 37 3.41 -22.46 40.56
N TYR A 38 4.11 -22.06 41.61
CA TYR A 38 4.77 -22.99 42.54
C TYR A 38 4.28 -22.84 43.97
N ALA A 39 3.99 -23.96 44.64
CA ALA A 39 3.62 -23.96 46.05
C ALA A 39 4.75 -23.34 46.89
N GLY A 40 4.39 -22.32 47.68
CA GLY A 40 5.37 -21.58 48.49
C GLY A 40 6.33 -20.68 47.71
N GLY A 41 6.17 -20.53 46.38
CA GLY A 41 7.02 -19.67 45.57
C GLY A 41 8.50 -20.07 45.52
N THR A 42 8.82 -21.33 45.84
CA THR A 42 10.19 -21.82 45.97
C THR A 42 10.60 -22.70 44.79
N LYS A 43 11.87 -22.57 44.39
CA LYS A 43 12.43 -23.41 43.35
C LYS A 43 12.62 -24.85 43.83
N PRO A 44 12.16 -25.88 43.09
CA PRO A 44 12.46 -27.26 43.37
C PRO A 44 13.98 -27.51 43.47
N ALA A 45 14.40 -28.28 44.46
CA ALA A 45 15.84 -28.55 44.68
C ALA A 45 16.50 -29.30 43.52
N SER A 46 15.71 -30.05 42.74
CA SER A 46 16.14 -30.77 41.54
C SER A 46 16.35 -29.87 40.28
N MET A 47 15.91 -28.61 40.32
CA MET A 47 15.86 -27.73 39.17
C MET A 47 17.08 -26.80 39.10
N ALA A 48 17.87 -26.93 38.04
CA ALA A 48 18.96 -25.99 37.75
C ALA A 48 18.43 -24.67 37.19
N ASN A 49 19.20 -23.56 37.29
CA ASN A 49 18.80 -22.23 36.78
C ASN A 49 18.57 -22.23 35.29
N THR A 50 19.24 -23.07 34.53
CA THR A 50 19.09 -23.23 33.09
C THR A 50 17.91 -24.06 32.66
N ASP A 51 17.29 -24.82 33.58
CA ASP A 51 16.14 -25.68 33.29
C ASP A 51 14.92 -24.83 32.98
N ILE A 52 14.01 -25.37 32.17
CA ILE A 52 12.75 -24.74 31.88
C ILE A 52 11.81 -24.94 33.07
N ALA A 53 11.43 -23.84 33.72
CA ALA A 53 10.51 -23.87 34.85
C ALA A 53 9.04 -23.86 34.41
N LEU A 54 8.72 -23.10 33.36
CA LEU A 54 7.36 -22.99 32.82
C LEU A 54 7.38 -23.18 31.32
N ARG A 55 6.47 -24.00 30.79
CA ARG A 55 6.26 -24.22 29.36
C ARG A 55 4.81 -24.56 29.08
N PHE A 56 4.21 -23.81 28.20
CA PHE A 56 2.88 -24.09 27.66
C PHE A 56 2.74 -23.56 26.25
N LYS A 57 1.79 -24.09 25.50
CA LYS A 57 1.50 -23.65 24.12
C LYS A 57 0.29 -22.71 24.10
N VAL A 58 0.37 -21.72 23.24
CA VAL A 58 -0.70 -20.77 22.96
C VAL A 58 -0.98 -20.80 21.47
N SER A 59 -2.26 -20.98 21.09
CA SER A 59 -2.68 -21.01 19.69
C SER A 59 -3.87 -20.10 19.47
N ASP A 60 -3.95 -19.51 18.27
CA ASP A 60 -5.11 -18.75 17.78
C ASP A 60 -6.10 -19.63 16.98
N GLY A 61 -5.92 -20.95 17.02
CA GLY A 61 -6.68 -21.92 16.26
C GLY A 61 -6.04 -22.29 14.92
N THR A 62 -5.14 -21.47 14.41
CA THR A 62 -4.40 -21.70 13.16
C THR A 62 -2.89 -21.70 13.40
N ASN A 63 -2.42 -20.78 14.20
CA ASN A 63 -1.00 -20.58 14.47
C ASN A 63 -0.70 -20.84 15.94
N THR A 64 0.42 -21.48 16.21
CA THR A 64 0.81 -21.89 17.57
C THR A 64 2.17 -21.32 17.92
N THR A 65 2.34 -21.01 19.20
CA THR A 65 3.64 -20.66 19.79
C THR A 65 3.84 -21.37 21.11
N THR A 66 5.08 -21.59 21.49
CA THR A 66 5.46 -22.09 22.82
C THR A 66 5.95 -20.92 23.66
N VAL A 67 5.40 -20.77 24.83
CA VAL A 67 5.80 -19.81 25.87
C VAL A 67 6.63 -20.56 26.92
N GLU A 68 7.87 -20.10 27.09
CA GLU A 68 8.83 -20.72 27.99
C GLU A 68 9.48 -19.70 28.91
N PHE A 69 9.77 -20.13 30.14
CA PHE A 69 10.57 -19.37 31.10
C PHE A 69 11.57 -20.32 31.79
N SER A 70 12.82 -19.90 31.87
CA SER A 70 13.82 -20.64 32.64
C SER A 70 13.64 -20.49 34.16
N ALA A 71 14.25 -21.35 34.92
CA ALA A 71 14.21 -21.25 36.39
C ALA A 71 14.86 -19.95 36.88
N GLU A 72 15.94 -19.51 36.27
CA GLU A 72 16.54 -18.21 36.55
C GLU A 72 15.54 -17.05 36.36
N GLU A 73 14.78 -17.05 35.24
CA GLU A 73 13.76 -16.03 34.96
C GLU A 73 12.64 -16.01 36.01
N VAL A 74 12.16 -17.20 36.40
CA VAL A 74 11.03 -17.34 37.34
C VAL A 74 11.44 -17.04 38.79
N PHE A 75 12.57 -17.57 39.24
CA PHE A 75 12.95 -17.52 40.65
C PHE A 75 13.96 -16.44 41.02
N ASP A 76 14.95 -16.20 40.15
CA ASP A 76 16.03 -15.25 40.45
C ASP A 76 15.68 -13.84 39.93
N LYS A 77 15.17 -13.72 38.67
CA LYS A 77 14.74 -12.44 38.08
C LYS A 77 13.33 -12.02 38.52
N ASN A 78 12.58 -12.93 39.17
CA ASN A 78 11.24 -12.65 39.69
C ASN A 78 10.27 -12.08 38.66
N LEU A 79 10.21 -12.67 37.46
CA LEU A 79 9.31 -12.24 36.41
C LEU A 79 7.85 -12.27 36.86
N THR A 80 7.07 -11.36 36.34
CA THR A 80 5.69 -11.03 36.74
C THR A 80 4.65 -11.42 35.69
N LEU A 81 3.38 -11.24 36.01
CA LEU A 81 2.27 -11.38 35.06
C LEU A 81 2.35 -10.41 33.87
N ASN A 82 2.95 -9.23 34.04
CA ASN A 82 3.23 -8.31 32.93
C ASN A 82 4.29 -8.90 31.98
N ASP A 83 5.29 -9.58 32.54
CA ASP A 83 6.30 -10.26 31.73
C ASP A 83 5.70 -11.45 30.99
N LEU A 84 4.76 -12.17 31.60
CA LEU A 84 3.98 -13.22 30.95
C LEU A 84 3.18 -12.67 29.76
N ALA A 85 2.43 -11.57 29.96
CA ALA A 85 1.69 -10.92 28.89
C ALA A 85 2.64 -10.45 27.76
N THR A 86 3.75 -9.86 28.12
CA THR A 86 4.79 -9.42 27.17
C THR A 86 5.39 -10.60 26.40
N ARG A 87 5.66 -11.72 27.06
CA ARG A 87 6.19 -12.95 26.45
C ARG A 87 5.19 -13.52 25.42
N ILE A 88 3.90 -13.60 25.78
CA ILE A 88 2.84 -14.02 24.85
C ILE A 88 2.74 -13.06 23.66
N ASN A 89 2.80 -11.75 23.92
CA ASN A 89 2.71 -10.72 22.90
C ASN A 89 3.90 -10.68 21.94
N ASN A 90 5.10 -11.00 22.40
CA ASN A 90 6.32 -11.00 21.61
C ASN A 90 6.68 -12.38 21.04
N ALA A 91 5.93 -13.42 21.37
CA ALA A 91 6.18 -14.75 20.88
C ALA A 91 6.02 -14.83 19.35
N ARG A 92 6.85 -15.66 18.72
CA ARG A 92 6.79 -15.93 17.29
C ARG A 92 5.83 -17.07 17.02
N TYR A 93 4.70 -16.76 16.43
CA TYR A 93 3.72 -17.75 16.01
C TYR A 93 4.17 -18.45 14.74
N LYS A 94 3.86 -19.74 14.66
CA LYS A 94 4.14 -20.58 13.50
C LYS A 94 2.85 -21.19 13.00
N ASP A 95 2.70 -21.25 11.67
CA ASP A 95 1.60 -21.98 11.01
C ASP A 95 1.83 -23.50 11.10
N THR A 96 0.89 -24.27 10.58
CA THR A 96 0.95 -25.74 10.53
C THR A 96 2.13 -26.27 9.71
N ALA A 97 2.71 -25.46 8.83
CA ALA A 97 3.92 -25.77 8.06
C ALA A 97 5.22 -25.31 8.74
N GLY A 98 5.14 -24.76 9.97
CA GLY A 98 6.30 -24.28 10.73
C GLY A 98 6.86 -22.92 10.28
N LYS A 99 6.18 -22.20 9.37
CA LYS A 99 6.58 -20.87 8.93
C LYS A 99 6.10 -19.79 9.90
N ASN A 100 6.82 -18.67 9.97
CA ASN A 100 6.41 -17.53 10.79
C ASN A 100 5.07 -16.99 10.31
N ALA A 101 4.14 -16.82 11.23
CA ALA A 101 2.79 -16.36 10.98
C ALA A 101 2.48 -15.07 11.76
N ALA A 102 1.52 -14.30 11.26
CA ALA A 102 1.04 -13.11 11.96
C ALA A 102 0.30 -13.50 13.24
N ARG A 103 0.56 -12.79 14.32
CA ARG A 103 -0.11 -12.95 15.59
C ARG A 103 -1.50 -12.32 15.55
N SER A 104 -2.52 -13.07 16.02
CA SER A 104 -3.86 -12.52 16.25
C SER A 104 -4.20 -12.40 17.74
N LEU A 105 -3.36 -12.92 18.65
CA LEU A 105 -3.60 -12.87 20.09
C LEU A 105 -2.93 -11.66 20.74
N SER A 106 -3.59 -11.12 21.74
CA SER A 106 -3.07 -10.05 22.61
C SER A 106 -3.35 -10.40 24.06
N ALA A 107 -2.31 -10.37 24.90
CA ALA A 107 -2.40 -10.63 26.33
C ALA A 107 -2.16 -9.35 27.13
N SER A 108 -2.84 -9.19 28.24
CA SER A 108 -2.66 -8.09 29.18
C SER A 108 -2.93 -8.51 30.62
N TYR A 109 -2.33 -7.79 31.55
CA TYR A 109 -2.61 -7.92 32.99
C TYR A 109 -3.02 -6.55 33.53
N ASP A 110 -4.18 -6.51 34.18
CA ASP A 110 -4.66 -5.34 34.90
C ASP A 110 -4.34 -5.48 36.38
N THR A 111 -3.45 -4.61 36.87
CA THR A 111 -3.01 -4.60 38.27
C THR A 111 -4.08 -4.11 39.23
N VAL A 112 -5.06 -3.33 38.77
CA VAL A 112 -6.14 -2.78 39.60
C VAL A 112 -7.18 -3.86 39.92
N SER A 113 -7.65 -4.53 38.89
CA SER A 113 -8.62 -5.63 39.03
C SER A 113 -7.99 -6.98 39.33
N ASP A 114 -6.65 -7.09 39.32
CA ASP A 114 -5.89 -8.34 39.47
C ASP A 114 -6.36 -9.41 38.47
N ALA A 115 -6.57 -8.99 37.23
CA ALA A 115 -7.12 -9.80 36.17
C ALA A 115 -6.14 -9.98 35.01
N PHE A 116 -5.93 -11.20 34.58
CA PHE A 116 -5.18 -11.53 33.37
C PHE A 116 -6.14 -11.76 32.22
N SER A 117 -5.80 -11.33 31.02
CA SER A 117 -6.65 -11.53 29.85
C SER A 117 -5.85 -11.89 28.60
N ILE A 118 -6.45 -12.70 27.75
CA ILE A 118 -5.98 -13.01 26.40
C ILE A 118 -7.17 -12.83 25.46
N VAL A 119 -6.99 -12.06 24.40
CA VAL A 119 -8.03 -11.82 23.40
C VAL A 119 -7.49 -12.14 21.99
N ASN A 120 -8.29 -12.82 21.19
CA ASN A 120 -8.02 -12.91 19.75
C ASN A 120 -8.55 -11.62 19.09
N THR A 121 -7.72 -10.92 18.34
CA THR A 121 -8.08 -9.65 17.67
C THR A 121 -9.09 -9.83 16.54
N LYS A 122 -9.29 -11.07 16.07
CA LYS A 122 -10.28 -11.42 15.06
C LYS A 122 -11.56 -11.93 15.72
N THR A 123 -12.70 -11.55 15.14
CA THR A 123 -14.03 -12.00 15.60
C THR A 123 -14.47 -13.26 14.88
N GLY A 124 -15.53 -13.90 15.41
CA GLY A 124 -16.17 -15.05 14.77
C GLY A 124 -15.74 -16.40 15.35
N ALA A 125 -16.59 -17.41 15.17
CA ALA A 125 -16.44 -18.74 15.76
C ALA A 125 -15.24 -19.56 15.23
N GLU A 126 -14.67 -19.18 14.10
CA GLU A 126 -13.46 -19.80 13.55
C GLU A 126 -12.18 -19.34 14.28
N ASN A 127 -12.24 -18.21 14.97
CA ASN A 127 -11.12 -17.66 15.71
C ASN A 127 -11.17 -18.10 17.16
N LYS A 128 -10.08 -18.72 17.60
CA LYS A 128 -9.99 -19.38 18.90
C LYS A 128 -8.87 -18.82 19.75
N ILE A 129 -8.87 -19.20 21.02
CA ILE A 129 -7.70 -19.17 21.90
C ILE A 129 -7.58 -20.57 22.48
N GLU A 130 -6.45 -21.21 22.27
CA GLU A 130 -6.17 -22.53 22.81
C GLU A 130 -4.92 -22.44 23.70
N LEU A 131 -5.05 -22.93 24.91
CA LEU A 131 -3.95 -23.05 25.86
C LEU A 131 -3.74 -24.53 26.19
N SER A 132 -2.52 -25.02 26.06
CA SER A 132 -2.21 -26.40 26.35
C SER A 132 -0.89 -26.56 27.11
N VAL A 133 -0.85 -27.52 28.00
CA VAL A 133 0.34 -27.95 28.74
C VAL A 133 0.78 -29.30 28.20
N GLU A 134 2.08 -29.50 28.00
CA GLU A 134 2.62 -30.78 27.54
C GLU A 134 2.34 -31.91 28.54
N SER A 135 2.18 -33.11 27.99
CA SER A 135 2.01 -34.32 28.84
C SER A 135 3.25 -34.59 29.69
N GLY A 136 3.05 -35.06 30.92
CA GLY A 136 4.13 -35.41 31.84
C GLY A 136 3.78 -35.14 33.29
N THR A 137 4.60 -35.63 34.20
CA THR A 137 4.41 -35.52 35.67
C THR A 137 5.54 -34.74 36.36
N GLY A 138 6.39 -34.06 35.54
CA GLY A 138 7.51 -33.27 36.06
C GLY A 138 7.08 -31.93 36.67
N ASP A 139 7.99 -31.32 37.42
CA ASP A 139 7.76 -30.03 38.08
C ASP A 139 7.35 -28.93 37.09
N MET A 140 7.95 -28.91 35.92
CA MET A 140 7.64 -27.93 34.87
C MET A 140 6.20 -28.07 34.36
N GLN A 141 5.73 -29.29 34.06
CA GLN A 141 4.37 -29.54 33.58
C GLN A 141 3.34 -29.19 34.65
N ASN A 142 3.59 -29.63 35.91
CA ASN A 142 2.70 -29.34 37.04
C ASN A 142 2.62 -27.85 37.33
N ALA A 143 3.76 -27.15 37.33
CA ALA A 143 3.80 -25.70 37.54
C ALA A 143 3.15 -24.91 36.40
N SER A 144 3.33 -25.35 35.17
CA SER A 144 2.67 -24.72 34.01
C SER A 144 1.14 -24.87 34.04
N ALA A 145 0.67 -26.08 34.42
CA ALA A 145 -0.76 -26.33 34.61
C ALA A 145 -1.31 -25.50 35.79
N GLN A 146 -0.56 -25.42 36.88
CA GLN A 146 -0.92 -24.63 38.05
C GLN A 146 -0.98 -23.14 37.74
N LEU A 147 0.03 -22.62 36.99
CA LEU A 147 0.01 -21.24 36.53
C LEU A 147 -1.28 -20.91 35.76
N LEU A 148 -1.58 -21.70 34.73
CA LEU A 148 -2.77 -21.45 33.89
C LEU A 148 -4.08 -21.57 34.69
N THR A 149 -4.16 -22.52 35.60
CA THR A 149 -5.32 -22.71 36.50
C THR A 149 -5.48 -21.52 37.45
N ASN A 150 -4.39 -21.02 38.00
CA ASN A 150 -4.38 -19.92 38.95
C ASN A 150 -4.59 -18.54 38.31
N LEU A 151 -4.44 -18.43 37.00
CA LEU A 151 -4.92 -17.23 36.25
C LEU A 151 -6.45 -17.12 36.32
N LYS A 152 -7.17 -18.17 36.71
CA LYS A 152 -8.65 -18.22 36.84
C LYS A 152 -9.35 -17.76 35.55
N LEU A 153 -8.81 -18.13 34.40
CA LEU A 153 -9.32 -17.74 33.09
C LEU A 153 -10.69 -18.36 32.82
N GLY A 154 -11.67 -17.54 32.47
CA GLY A 154 -13.00 -17.94 32.01
C GLY A 154 -13.26 -17.50 30.59
N ASP A 155 -14.15 -18.20 29.89
CA ASP A 155 -14.65 -17.79 28.56
C ASP A 155 -15.65 -16.63 28.71
N VAL A 156 -15.23 -15.43 28.40
CA VAL A 156 -16.03 -14.21 28.56
C VAL A 156 -17.34 -14.25 27.77
N ASN A 157 -17.36 -14.92 26.62
CA ASN A 157 -18.53 -14.96 25.75
C ASN A 157 -19.58 -15.98 26.17
N ASN A 158 -19.12 -17.18 26.57
CA ASN A 158 -20.01 -18.32 26.80
C ASN A 158 -20.18 -18.65 28.29
N ASN A 159 -19.12 -18.43 29.09
CA ASN A 159 -19.13 -18.78 30.52
C ASN A 159 -18.24 -17.87 31.38
N PRO A 160 -18.53 -16.57 31.45
CA PRO A 160 -17.61 -15.57 32.04
C PRO A 160 -17.35 -15.76 33.54
N GLY A 161 -18.28 -16.37 34.25
CA GLY A 161 -18.16 -16.61 35.70
C GLY A 161 -17.42 -17.89 36.08
N THR A 162 -17.06 -18.76 35.12
CA THR A 162 -16.45 -20.06 35.40
C THR A 162 -15.01 -20.11 34.92
N ALA A 163 -14.09 -20.29 35.86
CA ALA A 163 -12.68 -20.46 35.56
C ALA A 163 -12.39 -21.88 35.01
N GLN A 164 -11.53 -21.93 34.00
CA GLN A 164 -11.03 -23.18 33.43
C GLN A 164 -9.93 -23.78 34.31
N THR A 165 -9.90 -25.09 34.37
CA THR A 165 -8.85 -25.86 35.05
C THR A 165 -7.92 -26.46 34.00
N TYR A 166 -6.63 -26.41 34.22
CA TYR A 166 -5.60 -26.97 33.35
C TYR A 166 -4.85 -28.11 34.03
N SER A 167 -4.51 -29.10 33.22
CA SER A 167 -3.70 -30.25 33.64
C SER A 167 -2.65 -30.56 32.58
N ALA A 168 -1.58 -31.23 32.96
CA ALA A 168 -0.60 -31.72 31.99
C ALA A 168 -1.27 -32.61 30.93
N GLY A 169 -0.96 -32.40 29.67
CA GLY A 169 -1.55 -33.13 28.56
C GLY A 169 -2.94 -32.63 28.13
N THR A 170 -3.48 -31.58 28.74
CA THR A 170 -4.80 -31.03 28.36
C THR A 170 -4.67 -29.79 27.52
N THR A 171 -5.68 -29.62 26.65
CA THR A 171 -5.87 -28.38 25.84
C THR A 171 -7.24 -27.82 26.16
N ASN A 172 -7.30 -26.59 26.59
CA ASN A 172 -8.56 -25.83 26.70
C ASN A 172 -8.66 -24.81 25.60
N ALA A 173 -9.82 -24.73 25.00
CA ALA A 173 -10.10 -23.82 23.90
C ALA A 173 -11.33 -22.96 24.19
N VAL A 174 -11.29 -21.71 23.78
CA VAL A 174 -12.45 -20.83 23.67
C VAL A 174 -12.56 -20.29 22.27
N THR A 175 -13.78 -20.06 21.81
CA THR A 175 -14.05 -19.58 20.45
C THR A 175 -14.75 -18.23 20.49
N GLY A 176 -14.55 -17.43 19.44
CA GLY A 176 -15.38 -16.27 19.18
C GLY A 176 -16.81 -16.67 18.85
N VAL A 177 -17.66 -15.70 18.68
CA VAL A 177 -19.08 -15.89 18.32
C VAL A 177 -19.35 -15.21 17.00
N ASN A 178 -20.06 -15.91 16.10
CA ASN A 178 -20.52 -15.31 14.85
C ASN A 178 -21.69 -14.36 15.09
N GLY A 179 -21.71 -13.28 14.32
CA GLY A 179 -22.81 -12.34 14.36
C GLY A 179 -24.02 -12.85 13.58
N LYS A 180 -25.19 -12.27 13.90
CA LYS A 180 -26.46 -12.52 13.22
C LYS A 180 -27.21 -11.20 13.00
N VAL A 181 -27.68 -10.96 11.76
CA VAL A 181 -28.43 -9.76 11.41
C VAL A 181 -29.62 -10.10 10.53
N LYS A 182 -30.69 -9.34 10.66
CA LYS A 182 -31.85 -9.39 9.77
C LYS A 182 -31.95 -8.05 9.04
N ILE A 183 -31.92 -8.08 7.70
CA ILE A 183 -32.04 -6.90 6.83
C ILE A 183 -33.21 -7.16 5.88
N ASP A 184 -34.17 -6.25 5.84
CA ASP A 184 -35.39 -6.30 5.00
C ASP A 184 -36.11 -7.67 5.06
N GLY A 185 -36.24 -8.20 6.31
CA GLY A 185 -36.89 -9.47 6.54
C GLY A 185 -36.03 -10.72 6.28
N ARG A 186 -34.87 -10.58 5.65
CA ARG A 186 -33.95 -11.67 5.35
C ARG A 186 -32.91 -11.82 6.47
N GLU A 187 -32.72 -13.03 6.96
CA GLU A 187 -31.70 -13.32 7.98
C GLU A 187 -30.34 -13.64 7.33
N TYR A 188 -29.29 -13.11 7.93
CA TYR A 188 -27.89 -13.39 7.63
C TYR A 188 -27.24 -13.81 8.96
N ASP A 189 -26.87 -15.06 9.04
CA ASP A 189 -26.15 -15.68 10.16
C ASP A 189 -24.71 -15.99 9.77
N ASN A 190 -23.95 -16.54 10.72
CA ASN A 190 -22.54 -16.87 10.52
C ASN A 190 -21.63 -15.70 10.10
N LEU A 191 -21.95 -14.47 10.52
CA LEU A 191 -21.10 -13.32 10.27
C LEU A 191 -19.83 -13.41 11.14
N GLN A 192 -18.70 -13.68 10.52
CA GLN A 192 -17.41 -13.70 11.19
C GLN A 192 -16.94 -12.31 11.58
N GLU A 193 -17.28 -11.31 10.79
CA GLU A 193 -16.98 -9.90 11.03
C GLU A 193 -18.25 -9.09 11.27
N ASN A 194 -18.10 -7.97 11.96
CA ASN A 194 -19.20 -7.03 12.17
C ASN A 194 -19.46 -6.13 10.94
N LYS A 195 -19.33 -6.73 9.74
CA LYS A 195 -19.58 -6.09 8.45
C LYS A 195 -20.35 -7.03 7.54
N LEU A 196 -21.25 -6.47 6.75
CA LEU A 196 -22.01 -7.20 5.72
C LEU A 196 -22.31 -6.25 4.57
N THR A 197 -22.03 -6.70 3.32
CA THR A 197 -22.41 -5.95 2.12
C THR A 197 -23.62 -6.61 1.47
N VAL A 198 -24.69 -5.85 1.34
CA VAL A 198 -25.94 -6.29 0.70
C VAL A 198 -26.40 -5.20 -0.25
N GLY A 199 -26.70 -5.57 -1.51
CA GLY A 199 -27.14 -4.62 -2.53
C GLY A 199 -26.17 -3.46 -2.79
N GLY A 200 -24.88 -3.69 -2.68
CA GLY A 200 -23.83 -2.66 -2.85
C GLY A 200 -23.62 -1.75 -1.62
N VAL A 201 -24.39 -1.95 -0.55
CA VAL A 201 -24.26 -1.18 0.70
C VAL A 201 -23.55 -2.00 1.75
N THR A 202 -22.48 -1.44 2.33
CA THR A 202 -21.75 -2.07 3.42
C THR A 202 -22.25 -1.58 4.77
N TYR A 203 -22.85 -2.47 5.52
CA TYR A 203 -23.30 -2.26 6.89
C TYR A 203 -22.17 -2.61 7.85
N THR A 204 -21.90 -1.73 8.80
CA THR A 204 -20.97 -1.99 9.91
C THR A 204 -21.77 -2.01 11.22
N PHE A 205 -21.74 -3.14 11.93
CA PHE A 205 -22.52 -3.35 13.15
C PHE A 205 -21.66 -3.06 14.38
N LYS A 206 -22.01 -2.06 15.16
CA LYS A 206 -21.26 -1.68 16.36
C LYS A 206 -21.75 -2.40 17.62
N GLN A 207 -23.06 -2.67 17.68
CA GLN A 207 -23.68 -3.32 18.83
C GLN A 207 -25.00 -3.98 18.46
N LYS A 208 -25.50 -4.85 19.32
CA LYS A 208 -26.84 -5.44 19.21
C LYS A 208 -27.90 -4.33 19.30
N THR A 209 -28.91 -4.36 18.42
CA THR A 209 -30.03 -3.45 18.45
C THR A 209 -31.19 -4.05 19.24
N THR A 210 -31.90 -3.23 20.04
CA THR A 210 -33.06 -3.63 20.80
C THR A 210 -34.34 -3.54 20.00
N ALA A 211 -34.33 -2.77 18.92
CA ALA A 211 -35.46 -2.58 17.97
C ALA A 211 -34.90 -2.49 16.53
N PRO A 212 -35.76 -2.75 15.52
CA PRO A 212 -35.35 -2.53 14.13
C PRO A 212 -34.91 -1.07 13.90
N ALA A 213 -33.77 -0.89 13.28
CA ALA A 213 -33.29 0.41 12.84
C ALA A 213 -33.63 0.56 11.35
N GLN A 214 -34.19 1.70 10.97
CA GLN A 214 -34.36 2.07 9.57
C GLN A 214 -33.10 2.75 9.08
N VAL A 215 -32.54 2.22 7.99
CA VAL A 215 -31.39 2.80 7.31
C VAL A 215 -31.87 3.39 6.00
N GLY A 216 -31.91 4.72 5.92
CA GLY A 216 -32.12 5.43 4.67
C GLY A 216 -30.81 5.50 3.90
N ILE A 217 -30.84 5.02 2.66
CA ILE A 217 -29.71 5.18 1.73
C ILE A 217 -30.06 6.35 0.83
N ALA A 218 -29.37 7.47 1.03
CA ALA A 218 -29.40 8.58 0.09
C ALA A 218 -28.02 8.68 -0.58
N GLN A 219 -28.04 8.88 -1.89
CA GLN A 219 -26.80 9.26 -2.56
C GLN A 219 -26.38 10.64 -2.04
N ASP A 220 -25.10 10.77 -1.74
CA ASP A 220 -24.51 12.05 -1.34
C ASP A 220 -24.42 12.95 -2.58
N GLN A 221 -25.51 13.73 -2.79
CA GLN A 221 -25.64 14.64 -3.93
C GLN A 221 -24.60 15.76 -3.89
N ASP A 222 -24.22 16.21 -2.69
CA ASP A 222 -23.22 17.25 -2.52
C ASP A 222 -21.83 16.72 -2.90
N LYS A 223 -21.52 15.50 -2.52
CA LYS A 223 -20.28 14.81 -2.90
C LYS A 223 -20.19 14.59 -4.41
N LEU A 224 -21.30 14.19 -5.05
CA LEU A 224 -21.34 14.03 -6.50
C LEU A 224 -21.13 15.37 -7.21
N LEU A 225 -21.79 16.43 -6.74
CA LEU A 225 -21.60 17.80 -7.26
C LEU A 225 -20.14 18.27 -7.13
N GLU A 226 -19.52 18.06 -5.95
CA GLU A 226 -18.13 18.40 -5.70
C GLU A 226 -17.17 17.64 -6.66
N ASN A 227 -17.39 16.35 -6.82
CA ASN A 227 -16.58 15.52 -7.71
C ASN A 227 -16.67 15.97 -9.18
N VAL A 228 -17.87 16.33 -9.64
CA VAL A 228 -18.06 16.83 -11.00
C VAL A 228 -17.40 18.20 -11.19
N LYS A 229 -17.49 19.11 -10.22
CA LYS A 229 -16.80 20.40 -10.24
C LYS A 229 -15.28 20.21 -10.32
N LYS A 230 -14.74 19.35 -9.48
CA LYS A 230 -13.31 19.04 -9.47
C LYS A 230 -12.84 18.42 -10.79
N PHE A 231 -13.64 17.52 -11.37
CA PHE A 231 -13.34 16.97 -12.69
C PHE A 231 -13.22 18.07 -13.76
N VAL A 232 -14.15 19.02 -13.81
CA VAL A 232 -14.12 20.13 -14.78
C VAL A 232 -12.92 21.06 -14.56
N GLU A 233 -12.57 21.32 -13.30
CA GLU A 233 -11.41 22.14 -12.95
C GLU A 233 -10.09 21.48 -13.42
N GLU A 234 -9.89 20.21 -13.09
CA GLU A 234 -8.69 19.47 -13.48
C GLU A 234 -8.61 19.24 -15.00
N TYR A 235 -9.75 19.00 -15.65
CA TYR A 235 -9.82 18.96 -17.11
C TYR A 235 -9.36 20.26 -17.74
N ASN A 236 -9.87 21.40 -17.28
CA ASN A 236 -9.52 22.72 -17.82
C ASN A 236 -8.04 23.04 -17.59
N LYS A 237 -7.51 22.73 -16.41
CA LYS A 237 -6.10 22.92 -16.08
C LYS A 237 -5.19 22.09 -16.99
N LEU A 238 -5.49 20.80 -17.17
CA LEU A 238 -4.73 19.94 -18.07
C LEU A 238 -4.78 20.47 -19.51
N LEU A 239 -5.96 20.93 -19.95
CA LEU A 239 -6.13 21.48 -21.28
C LEU A 239 -5.34 22.78 -21.48
N ASP A 240 -5.25 23.65 -20.46
CA ASP A 240 -4.42 24.84 -20.47
C ASP A 240 -2.94 24.51 -20.61
N ASP A 241 -2.45 23.54 -19.83
CA ASP A 241 -1.06 23.10 -19.87
C ASP A 241 -0.70 22.54 -21.27
N LEU A 242 -1.58 21.70 -21.84
CA LEU A 242 -1.37 21.15 -23.18
C LEU A 242 -1.42 22.23 -24.27
N ASN A 243 -2.39 23.14 -24.21
CA ASN A 243 -2.50 24.26 -25.18
C ASN A 243 -1.32 25.23 -25.08
N LYS A 244 -0.80 25.47 -23.87
CA LYS A 244 0.40 26.27 -23.65
C LYS A 244 1.59 25.64 -24.37
N GLN A 245 1.86 24.36 -24.16
CA GLN A 245 2.95 23.63 -24.81
C GLN A 245 2.76 23.60 -26.34
N TYR A 246 1.53 23.36 -26.81
CA TYR A 246 1.20 23.31 -28.24
C TYR A 246 1.37 24.65 -28.96
N SER A 247 1.13 25.78 -28.27
CA SER A 247 1.19 27.14 -28.85
C SER A 247 2.48 27.89 -28.53
N GLU A 248 3.37 27.34 -27.72
CA GLU A 248 4.60 28.00 -27.28
C GLU A 248 5.55 28.21 -28.45
N GLY A 249 5.87 29.49 -28.76
CA GLY A 249 6.76 29.84 -29.85
C GLY A 249 8.23 29.48 -29.59
N LYS A 250 8.95 29.12 -30.66
CA LYS A 250 10.37 28.79 -30.59
C LYS A 250 11.25 30.05 -30.57
N TYR A 251 12.18 30.13 -29.64
CA TYR A 251 13.25 31.13 -29.66
C TYR A 251 14.35 30.69 -30.62
N ARG A 252 14.34 31.23 -31.84
CA ARG A 252 15.25 30.80 -32.93
C ARG A 252 16.71 31.11 -32.68
N ASP A 253 17.00 32.11 -31.84
CA ASP A 253 18.36 32.57 -31.54
C ASP A 253 19.04 31.71 -30.46
N TYR A 254 18.30 30.77 -29.84
CA TYR A 254 18.76 29.89 -28.79
C TYR A 254 18.84 28.46 -29.31
N GLY A 255 20.03 28.07 -29.82
CA GLY A 255 20.32 26.70 -30.21
C GLY A 255 20.89 25.87 -29.06
N VAL A 256 21.22 24.61 -29.36
CA VAL A 256 21.95 23.75 -28.41
C VAL A 256 23.37 24.32 -28.22
N LEU A 257 23.76 24.55 -26.98
CA LEU A 257 25.10 25.02 -26.66
C LEU A 257 26.16 23.94 -27.00
N THR A 258 27.27 24.42 -27.59
CA THR A 258 28.48 23.59 -27.65
C THR A 258 29.18 23.57 -26.29
N LYS A 259 30.01 22.54 -26.05
CA LYS A 259 30.79 22.43 -24.79
C LYS A 259 31.61 23.70 -24.51
N THR A 260 32.25 24.27 -25.53
CA THR A 260 33.04 25.49 -25.40
C THR A 260 32.19 26.71 -24.99
N GLN A 261 30.93 26.78 -25.47
CA GLN A 261 30.00 27.82 -25.04
C GLN A 261 29.51 27.64 -23.62
N GLU A 262 29.21 26.38 -23.22
CA GLU A 262 28.82 26.07 -21.84
C GLU A 262 29.96 26.39 -20.85
N ASP A 263 31.22 26.04 -21.20
CA ASP A 263 32.39 26.27 -20.34
C ASP A 263 32.68 27.78 -20.17
N GLY A 264 32.21 28.62 -21.08
CA GLY A 264 32.31 30.08 -21.03
C GLY A 264 31.16 30.80 -20.27
N MET A 265 30.16 30.05 -19.78
CA MET A 265 28.96 30.58 -19.13
C MET A 265 28.84 30.12 -17.69
N THR A 266 28.14 30.90 -16.85
CA THR A 266 27.75 30.44 -15.52
C THR A 266 26.63 29.39 -15.63
N LYS A 267 26.51 28.54 -14.61
CA LYS A 267 25.41 27.54 -14.56
C LYS A 267 24.03 28.14 -14.75
N GLU A 268 23.75 29.26 -14.12
CA GLU A 268 22.50 29.99 -14.24
C GLU A 268 22.26 30.51 -15.69
N GLN A 269 23.30 30.92 -16.38
CA GLN A 269 23.22 31.34 -17.78
C GLN A 269 22.92 30.15 -18.69
N VAL A 270 23.59 29.00 -18.45
CA VAL A 270 23.35 27.76 -19.19
C VAL A 270 21.91 27.27 -18.97
N GLU A 271 21.41 27.29 -17.75
CA GLU A 271 20.03 26.90 -17.44
C GLU A 271 19.01 27.77 -18.18
N LYS A 272 19.13 29.10 -18.07
CA LYS A 272 18.26 30.05 -18.77
C LYS A 272 18.35 29.93 -20.29
N TRP A 273 19.54 29.66 -20.82
CA TRP A 273 19.71 29.41 -22.25
C TRP A 273 18.99 28.14 -22.66
N ASN A 274 19.20 27.04 -21.91
CA ASN A 274 18.58 25.76 -22.20
C ASN A 274 17.05 25.77 -22.05
N GLU A 275 16.48 26.56 -21.13
CA GLU A 275 15.04 26.80 -21.04
C GLU A 275 14.52 27.42 -22.33
N LYS A 276 15.20 28.47 -22.86
CA LYS A 276 14.82 29.12 -24.13
C LYS A 276 15.05 28.21 -25.33
N ALA A 277 16.11 27.43 -25.34
CA ALA A 277 16.40 26.45 -26.39
C ALA A 277 15.36 25.32 -26.46
N LYS A 278 14.80 24.94 -25.32
CA LYS A 278 13.74 23.94 -25.22
C LYS A 278 12.35 24.51 -25.53
N SER A 279 12.15 25.82 -25.42
CA SER A 279 10.87 26.46 -25.71
C SER A 279 10.45 26.24 -27.16
N GLY A 280 9.18 25.95 -27.34
CA GLY A 280 8.59 25.73 -28.66
C GLY A 280 9.04 24.44 -29.37
N LEU A 281 9.69 23.48 -28.68
CA LEU A 281 9.99 22.17 -29.27
C LEU A 281 8.71 21.41 -29.60
N LEU A 282 7.65 21.60 -28.81
CA LEU A 282 6.33 21.01 -29.01
C LEU A 282 5.35 21.92 -29.74
N TYR A 283 5.84 23.01 -30.39
CA TYR A 283 4.99 23.92 -31.16
C TYR A 283 4.30 23.20 -32.31
N ARG A 284 2.97 23.14 -32.26
CA ARG A 284 2.10 22.41 -33.21
C ARG A 284 2.44 20.93 -33.36
N ASP A 285 2.92 20.33 -32.26
CA ASP A 285 3.20 18.89 -32.20
C ASP A 285 1.95 18.05 -32.46
N GLU A 286 2.08 17.01 -33.27
CA GLU A 286 0.96 16.19 -33.70
C GLU A 286 0.41 15.29 -32.56
N TYR A 287 1.27 14.84 -31.66
CA TYR A 287 0.84 14.05 -30.49
C TYR A 287 0.02 14.92 -29.55
N LEU A 288 0.48 16.14 -29.23
CA LEU A 288 -0.28 17.08 -28.39
C LEU A 288 -1.62 17.44 -29.03
N ARG A 289 -1.63 17.73 -30.34
CA ARG A 289 -2.86 17.99 -31.08
C ARG A 289 -3.86 16.87 -30.97
N SER A 290 -3.39 15.63 -31.11
CA SER A 290 -4.22 14.44 -31.01
C SER A 290 -4.78 14.25 -29.59
N ILE A 291 -3.97 14.45 -28.54
CA ILE A 291 -4.42 14.39 -27.14
C ILE A 291 -5.52 15.44 -26.90
N ILE A 292 -5.29 16.69 -27.29
CA ILE A 292 -6.26 17.78 -27.12
C ILE A 292 -7.58 17.46 -27.86
N SER A 293 -7.50 16.93 -29.09
CA SER A 293 -8.69 16.50 -29.83
C SER A 293 -9.45 15.37 -29.13
N ASP A 294 -8.74 14.31 -28.72
CA ASP A 294 -9.34 13.18 -28.02
C ASP A 294 -9.98 13.58 -26.68
N MET A 295 -9.37 14.50 -25.94
CA MET A 295 -9.95 15.07 -24.71
C MET A 295 -11.28 15.78 -25.00
N ARG A 296 -11.33 16.59 -26.05
CA ARG A 296 -12.55 17.32 -26.45
C ARG A 296 -13.64 16.36 -26.89
N ASP A 297 -13.30 15.34 -27.68
CA ASP A 297 -14.24 14.32 -28.14
C ASP A 297 -14.82 13.51 -27.00
N ALA A 298 -14.00 13.17 -25.99
CA ALA A 298 -14.43 12.41 -24.82
C ALA A 298 -15.51 13.15 -24.01
N VAL A 299 -15.43 14.48 -23.91
CA VAL A 299 -16.37 15.29 -23.13
C VAL A 299 -17.58 15.78 -23.92
N THR A 300 -17.52 15.76 -25.25
CA THR A 300 -18.59 16.29 -26.12
C THR A 300 -19.61 15.20 -26.49
N ASN A 301 -19.14 13.98 -26.68
CA ASN A 301 -19.95 12.88 -27.17
C ASN A 301 -20.93 12.35 -26.12
N ARG A 302 -22.10 11.89 -26.57
CA ARG A 302 -23.10 11.23 -25.74
C ARG A 302 -22.59 9.89 -25.21
N VAL A 303 -23.08 9.47 -24.04
CA VAL A 303 -22.79 8.17 -23.43
C VAL A 303 -23.97 7.24 -23.69
N GLY A 304 -23.75 6.19 -24.50
CA GLY A 304 -24.81 5.28 -24.96
C GLY A 304 -25.41 4.43 -23.85
N SER A 305 -24.64 4.13 -22.80
CA SER A 305 -25.09 3.36 -21.62
C SER A 305 -26.03 4.12 -20.70
N VAL A 306 -26.21 5.45 -20.90
CA VAL A 306 -27.11 6.27 -20.10
C VAL A 306 -28.40 6.51 -20.88
N PRO A 307 -29.51 5.81 -20.52
CA PRO A 307 -30.81 6.05 -21.15
C PRO A 307 -31.38 7.40 -20.68
N GLY A 308 -32.30 7.93 -21.48
CA GLY A 308 -33.03 9.17 -21.11
C GLY A 308 -32.30 10.46 -21.49
N ARG A 309 -32.61 11.53 -20.79
CA ARG A 309 -32.20 12.88 -21.14
C ARG A 309 -30.78 13.27 -20.69
N TYR A 310 -30.27 12.62 -19.67
CA TYR A 310 -28.98 12.96 -19.05
C TYR A 310 -27.80 12.13 -19.61
N ASN A 311 -27.69 12.02 -20.90
CA ASN A 311 -26.72 11.18 -21.62
C ASN A 311 -25.49 11.93 -22.18
N SER A 312 -25.36 13.21 -21.85
CA SER A 312 -24.22 14.05 -22.28
C SER A 312 -23.91 15.11 -21.21
N LEU A 313 -22.68 15.60 -21.18
CA LEU A 313 -22.31 16.69 -20.26
C LEU A 313 -23.18 17.94 -20.46
N ALA A 314 -23.52 18.27 -21.71
CA ALA A 314 -24.39 19.40 -22.02
C ALA A 314 -25.79 19.27 -21.39
N SER A 315 -26.32 18.05 -21.32
CA SER A 315 -27.66 17.80 -20.75
C SER A 315 -27.72 17.98 -19.22
N ILE A 316 -26.58 17.89 -18.54
CA ILE A 316 -26.45 18.16 -17.10
C ILE A 316 -25.91 19.55 -16.77
N GLY A 317 -25.78 20.44 -17.78
CA GLY A 317 -25.35 21.82 -17.59
C GLY A 317 -23.84 22.06 -17.68
N ILE A 318 -23.06 21.10 -18.20
CA ILE A 318 -21.63 21.28 -18.47
C ILE A 318 -21.45 21.46 -19.97
N THR A 319 -21.00 22.62 -20.38
CA THR A 319 -20.89 23.01 -21.80
C THR A 319 -19.51 23.55 -22.11
N SER A 320 -19.14 23.56 -23.39
CA SER A 320 -17.90 24.22 -23.81
C SER A 320 -18.00 25.75 -23.62
N LYS A 321 -16.94 26.33 -23.04
CA LYS A 321 -16.82 27.74 -22.74
C LYS A 321 -16.26 28.52 -23.93
N ASP A 322 -15.32 27.94 -24.66
CA ASP A 322 -14.55 28.60 -25.71
C ASP A 322 -14.06 27.64 -26.79
N GLN A 323 -13.37 28.18 -27.80
CA GLN A 323 -12.80 27.41 -28.91
C GLN A 323 -11.59 26.54 -28.48
N LYS A 324 -10.96 26.80 -27.33
CA LYS A 324 -9.87 26.00 -26.82
C LYS A 324 -10.38 24.67 -26.21
N GLY A 325 -11.69 24.60 -25.92
CA GLY A 325 -12.34 23.38 -25.40
C GLY A 325 -12.50 23.37 -23.90
N HIS A 326 -12.33 24.49 -23.20
CA HIS A 326 -12.63 24.61 -21.79
C HIS A 326 -14.09 24.32 -21.51
N LEU A 327 -14.35 23.70 -20.37
CA LEU A 327 -15.68 23.41 -19.85
C LEU A 327 -16.12 24.49 -18.86
N GLN A 328 -17.40 24.79 -18.85
CA GLN A 328 -18.07 25.61 -17.84
C GLN A 328 -19.26 24.88 -17.26
N ILE A 329 -19.59 25.16 -16.01
CA ILE A 329 -20.68 24.52 -15.27
C ILE A 329 -21.81 25.54 -15.03
N ASP A 330 -23.01 25.18 -15.44
CA ASP A 330 -24.25 25.77 -14.94
C ASP A 330 -24.64 24.99 -13.66
N GLU A 331 -24.29 25.54 -12.49
CA GLU A 331 -24.49 24.87 -11.21
C GLU A 331 -25.95 24.56 -10.94
N THR A 332 -26.87 25.42 -11.37
CA THR A 332 -28.31 25.21 -11.18
C THR A 332 -28.79 24.01 -11.98
N LYS A 333 -28.39 23.91 -13.25
CA LYS A 333 -28.74 22.75 -14.08
C LYS A 333 -28.12 21.47 -13.56
N LEU A 334 -26.85 21.52 -13.13
CA LEU A 334 -26.16 20.37 -12.59
C LEU A 334 -26.82 19.86 -11.30
N LYS A 335 -27.14 20.75 -10.35
CA LYS A 335 -27.88 20.40 -9.14
C LYS A 335 -29.25 19.79 -9.45
N ASN A 336 -29.98 20.37 -10.38
CA ASN A 336 -31.28 19.85 -10.79
C ASN A 336 -31.17 18.47 -11.45
N ALA A 337 -30.16 18.24 -12.25
CA ALA A 337 -29.90 16.93 -12.86
C ALA A 337 -29.54 15.87 -11.81
N ILE A 338 -28.65 16.21 -10.87
CA ILE A 338 -28.27 15.31 -9.75
C ILE A 338 -29.50 15.00 -8.86
N ALA A 339 -30.31 16.00 -8.55
CA ALA A 339 -31.50 15.80 -7.73
C ALA A 339 -32.57 14.95 -8.43
N ALA A 340 -32.72 15.10 -9.76
CA ALA A 340 -33.72 14.37 -10.52
C ALA A 340 -33.32 12.91 -10.80
N GLU A 341 -32.07 12.68 -11.24
CA GLU A 341 -31.58 11.36 -11.63
C GLU A 341 -30.08 11.20 -11.27
N PRO A 342 -29.74 11.05 -9.97
CA PRO A 342 -28.34 10.98 -9.52
C PRO A 342 -27.60 9.77 -10.12
N ASP A 343 -28.27 8.65 -10.34
CA ASP A 343 -27.68 7.46 -10.97
C ASP A 343 -27.31 7.70 -12.44
N ALA A 344 -28.15 8.46 -13.17
CA ALA A 344 -27.85 8.81 -14.56
C ALA A 344 -26.62 9.72 -14.64
N VAL A 345 -26.49 10.71 -13.74
CA VAL A 345 -25.34 11.60 -13.66
C VAL A 345 -24.09 10.82 -13.27
N ASN A 346 -24.18 9.91 -12.30
CA ASN A 346 -23.07 9.08 -11.89
C ASN A 346 -22.60 8.16 -13.04
N ARG A 347 -23.52 7.50 -13.74
CA ARG A 347 -23.19 6.66 -14.91
C ARG A 347 -22.60 7.48 -16.04
N LEU A 348 -23.14 8.68 -16.33
CA LEU A 348 -22.59 9.59 -17.32
C LEU A 348 -21.12 9.90 -17.05
N MET A 349 -20.73 10.07 -15.78
CA MET A 349 -19.36 10.42 -15.42
C MET A 349 -18.45 9.19 -15.36
N SER A 350 -18.86 8.10 -14.70
CA SER A 350 -17.95 7.06 -14.22
C SER A 350 -18.29 5.63 -14.69
N TYR A 351 -19.29 5.43 -15.55
CA TYR A 351 -19.61 4.08 -16.01
C TYR A 351 -18.44 3.44 -16.74
N ASP A 352 -18.05 2.25 -16.30
CA ASP A 352 -17.03 1.43 -16.96
C ASP A 352 -17.71 0.33 -17.75
N ASP A 353 -17.60 0.40 -19.08
CA ASP A 353 -18.22 -0.58 -19.96
C ASP A 353 -17.38 -1.87 -19.95
N PRO A 354 -17.98 -3.05 -19.64
CA PRO A 354 -17.25 -4.32 -19.59
C PRO A 354 -16.54 -4.69 -20.90
N ASP A 355 -17.10 -4.27 -22.02
CA ASP A 355 -16.54 -4.51 -23.35
C ASP A 355 -15.57 -3.41 -23.80
N ASN A 356 -15.29 -2.43 -22.93
CA ASN A 356 -14.49 -1.23 -23.21
C ASN A 356 -14.99 -0.44 -24.44
N ASP A 357 -16.30 -0.48 -24.74
CA ASP A 357 -16.86 0.32 -25.81
C ASP A 357 -16.81 1.80 -25.43
N TYR A 358 -16.07 2.56 -26.24
CA TYR A 358 -15.92 4.00 -26.07
C TYR A 358 -17.26 4.74 -25.99
N ASN A 359 -18.24 4.34 -26.80
CA ASN A 359 -19.53 5.05 -26.87
C ASN A 359 -20.41 4.77 -25.65
N ASN A 360 -20.18 3.67 -24.94
CA ASN A 360 -20.93 3.26 -23.76
C ASN A 360 -20.26 3.68 -22.44
N SER A 361 -18.94 3.84 -22.45
CA SER A 361 -18.19 4.24 -21.25
C SER A 361 -18.50 5.67 -20.84
N GLY A 362 -18.50 5.93 -19.54
CA GLY A 362 -18.66 7.25 -18.94
C GLY A 362 -17.52 8.21 -19.31
N VAL A 363 -17.77 9.49 -19.21
CA VAL A 363 -16.85 10.55 -19.69
C VAL A 363 -15.46 10.44 -19.08
N ALA A 364 -15.36 10.17 -17.75
CA ALA A 364 -14.07 10.03 -17.08
C ALA A 364 -13.29 8.81 -17.59
N ASN A 365 -13.96 7.66 -17.78
CA ASN A 365 -13.33 6.44 -18.29
C ASN A 365 -12.91 6.58 -19.77
N ARG A 366 -13.74 7.25 -20.60
CA ARG A 366 -13.34 7.60 -21.96
C ARG A 366 -12.07 8.44 -21.99
N LEU A 367 -12.04 9.48 -21.16
CA LEU A 367 -10.89 10.38 -21.07
C LEU A 367 -9.65 9.61 -20.61
N TYR A 368 -9.77 8.80 -19.56
CA TYR A 368 -8.69 7.99 -19.06
C TYR A 368 -8.13 7.03 -20.13
N ASN A 369 -8.99 6.29 -20.81
CA ASN A 369 -8.59 5.33 -21.83
C ASN A 369 -7.92 6.01 -23.02
N LYS A 370 -8.44 7.16 -23.48
CA LYS A 370 -7.86 7.93 -24.58
C LYS A 370 -6.51 8.51 -24.21
N VAL A 371 -6.42 9.18 -23.07
CA VAL A 371 -5.15 9.78 -22.59
C VAL A 371 -4.10 8.68 -22.37
N THR A 372 -4.47 7.55 -21.75
CA THR A 372 -3.54 6.42 -21.54
C THR A 372 -3.04 5.84 -22.87
N SER A 373 -3.94 5.67 -23.85
CA SER A 373 -3.56 5.17 -25.18
C SER A 373 -2.59 6.13 -25.88
N ARG A 374 -2.85 7.46 -25.81
CA ARG A 374 -1.97 8.47 -26.38
C ARG A 374 -0.64 8.57 -25.66
N LEU A 375 -0.64 8.46 -24.34
CA LEU A 375 0.59 8.41 -23.55
C LEU A 375 1.46 7.23 -23.98
N LYS A 376 0.87 6.05 -24.18
CA LYS A 376 1.60 4.89 -24.70
C LYS A 376 2.19 5.12 -26.09
N SER A 377 1.46 5.83 -26.97
CA SER A 377 1.98 6.21 -28.28
C SER A 377 3.16 7.18 -28.17
N LEU A 378 3.05 8.17 -27.27
CA LEU A 378 4.12 9.10 -26.97
C LEU A 378 5.35 8.41 -26.37
N GLU A 379 5.15 7.45 -25.47
CA GLU A 379 6.22 6.61 -24.90
C GLU A 379 6.95 5.81 -25.99
N ASN A 380 6.22 5.23 -26.93
CA ASN A 380 6.83 4.52 -28.06
C ASN A 380 7.66 5.44 -28.95
N HIS A 381 7.24 6.70 -29.13
CA HIS A 381 7.94 7.69 -29.93
C HIS A 381 9.15 8.26 -29.19
N ALA A 382 8.96 8.77 -27.96
CA ALA A 382 9.94 9.57 -27.22
C ALA A 382 10.67 8.82 -26.12
N GLY A 383 10.17 7.64 -25.71
CA GLY A 383 10.66 6.92 -24.52
C GLY A 383 9.99 7.37 -23.22
N ARG A 384 10.24 6.64 -22.14
CA ARG A 384 9.64 6.89 -20.81
C ARG A 384 10.39 7.90 -19.97
N THR A 385 11.68 8.03 -20.19
CA THR A 385 12.57 8.87 -19.38
C THR A 385 13.48 9.66 -20.29
N ALA A 386 13.99 10.79 -19.79
CA ALA A 386 15.04 11.55 -20.45
C ALA A 386 16.40 10.81 -20.50
N ASP A 387 16.38 9.50 -20.37
CA ASP A 387 17.57 8.67 -20.39
C ASP A 387 18.07 8.49 -21.82
N THR A 388 19.30 8.91 -22.07
CA THR A 388 19.99 8.74 -23.35
C THR A 388 20.32 7.29 -23.68
N THR A 389 20.05 6.35 -22.75
CA THR A 389 20.23 4.91 -22.93
C THR A 389 18.98 4.21 -23.48
N ASP A 390 17.85 4.90 -23.64
CA ASP A 390 16.66 4.29 -24.24
C ASP A 390 16.93 3.98 -25.72
N VAL A 391 16.93 2.67 -26.01
CA VAL A 391 17.13 2.11 -27.37
C VAL A 391 15.86 1.52 -27.96
N THR A 392 14.74 1.64 -27.25
CA THR A 392 13.47 1.00 -27.62
C THR A 392 12.54 1.95 -28.37
N SER A 393 12.52 3.24 -27.98
CA SER A 393 11.72 4.28 -28.65
C SER A 393 12.30 4.66 -30.01
N GLU A 394 11.49 5.31 -30.83
CA GLU A 394 11.90 5.81 -32.14
C GLU A 394 13.03 6.84 -32.02
N LEU A 395 12.89 7.81 -31.10
CA LEU A 395 13.92 8.82 -30.86
C LEU A 395 15.18 8.21 -30.25
N GLY A 396 15.06 7.24 -29.36
CA GLY A 396 16.19 6.51 -28.78
C GLY A 396 17.02 5.79 -29.85
N LYS A 397 16.37 5.11 -30.79
CA LYS A 397 17.05 4.49 -31.94
C LYS A 397 17.75 5.50 -32.84
N LEU A 398 17.11 6.65 -33.05
CA LEU A 398 17.71 7.73 -33.85
C LEU A 398 18.96 8.31 -33.17
N ILE A 399 18.90 8.55 -31.86
CA ILE A 399 20.06 8.99 -31.06
C ILE A 399 21.20 7.99 -31.16
N GLN A 400 20.91 6.69 -30.97
CA GLN A 400 21.92 5.64 -31.09
C GLN A 400 22.59 5.61 -32.48
N ASN A 401 21.80 5.79 -33.53
CA ASN A 401 22.33 5.85 -34.89
C ASN A 401 23.27 7.05 -35.07
N TYR A 402 22.89 8.24 -34.59
CA TYR A 402 23.78 9.41 -34.66
C TYR A 402 25.03 9.23 -33.80
N GLN A 403 24.94 8.62 -32.63
CA GLN A 403 26.13 8.32 -31.81
C GLN A 403 27.11 7.38 -32.55
N LYS A 404 26.56 6.36 -33.22
CA LYS A 404 27.38 5.48 -34.08
C LYS A 404 28.07 6.24 -35.21
N GLN A 405 27.31 7.06 -35.96
CA GLN A 405 27.87 7.91 -37.03
C GLN A 405 28.96 8.85 -36.52
N MET A 406 28.77 9.45 -35.35
CA MET A 406 29.81 10.27 -34.71
C MET A 406 31.07 9.47 -34.35
N SER A 407 30.91 8.24 -33.87
CA SER A 407 32.04 7.34 -33.58
C SER A 407 32.80 6.98 -34.84
N ASP A 408 32.07 6.58 -35.90
CA ASP A 408 32.65 6.24 -37.20
C ASP A 408 33.39 7.42 -37.81
N PHE A 409 32.84 8.63 -37.71
CA PHE A 409 33.47 9.88 -38.17
C PHE A 409 34.75 10.18 -37.37
N LYS A 410 34.76 10.00 -36.05
CA LYS A 410 35.96 10.15 -35.22
C LYS A 410 37.08 9.21 -35.66
N GLN A 411 36.75 7.93 -35.92
CA GLN A 411 37.73 6.95 -36.41
C GLN A 411 38.28 7.36 -37.77
N LEU A 412 37.42 7.86 -38.67
CA LEU A 412 37.86 8.37 -39.99
C LEU A 412 38.79 9.56 -39.83
N MET A 413 38.48 10.54 -38.99
CA MET A 413 39.33 11.68 -38.68
C MET A 413 40.70 11.27 -38.13
N THR A 414 40.71 10.36 -37.15
CA THR A 414 41.96 9.82 -36.59
C THR A 414 42.81 9.11 -37.65
N SER A 415 42.18 8.36 -38.53
CA SER A 415 42.89 7.68 -39.64
C SER A 415 43.43 8.72 -40.64
N PHE A 416 42.70 9.76 -40.94
CA PHE A 416 43.13 10.84 -41.82
C PHE A 416 44.30 11.59 -41.20
N GLU A 417 44.24 11.99 -39.93
CA GLU A 417 45.34 12.60 -39.19
C GLU A 417 46.62 11.74 -39.23
N ASN A 418 46.48 10.47 -38.92
CA ASN A 418 47.60 9.52 -38.92
C ASN A 418 48.23 9.40 -40.33
N ASN A 419 47.42 9.37 -41.38
CA ASN A 419 47.92 9.37 -42.76
C ASN A 419 48.60 10.66 -43.13
N LEU A 420 48.10 11.81 -42.65
CA LEU A 420 48.73 13.10 -42.85
C LEU A 420 50.10 13.16 -42.16
N TYR A 421 50.18 12.76 -40.90
CA TYR A 421 51.44 12.69 -40.17
C TYR A 421 52.47 11.74 -40.85
N LYS A 422 52.04 10.58 -41.34
CA LYS A 422 52.91 9.67 -42.12
C LYS A 422 53.46 10.34 -43.37
N LYS A 423 52.62 11.11 -44.10
CA LYS A 423 53.06 11.85 -45.30
C LYS A 423 54.05 12.95 -44.95
N TYR A 424 53.78 13.72 -43.88
CA TYR A 424 54.73 14.77 -43.45
C TYR A 424 56.02 14.22 -42.94
N ASN A 425 56.02 13.16 -42.15
CA ASN A 425 57.28 12.49 -41.75
C ASN A 425 58.09 11.95 -42.91
N ALA A 426 57.39 11.33 -43.88
CA ALA A 426 58.07 10.86 -45.09
C ALA A 426 58.71 11.99 -45.92
N MET A 427 58.01 13.13 -46.01
CA MET A 427 58.53 14.31 -46.65
C MET A 427 59.69 14.94 -45.90
N GLU A 428 59.64 14.99 -44.56
CA GLU A 428 60.77 15.47 -43.73
C GLU A 428 62.00 14.60 -43.87
N VAL A 429 61.82 13.27 -43.87
CA VAL A 429 62.92 12.29 -44.11
C VAL A 429 63.54 12.49 -45.56
N ALA A 430 62.66 12.73 -46.54
CA ALA A 430 63.13 12.97 -47.90
C ALA A 430 63.91 14.29 -47.99
N ILE A 431 63.45 15.35 -47.37
CA ILE A 431 64.15 16.66 -47.31
C ILE A 431 65.46 16.52 -46.58
N SER A 432 65.52 15.81 -45.46
CA SER A 432 66.73 15.54 -44.68
C SER A 432 67.82 14.76 -45.55
N ARG A 433 67.35 13.74 -46.30
CA ARG A 433 68.23 13.01 -47.24
C ARG A 433 68.73 13.89 -48.35
N LEU A 434 67.86 14.73 -48.93
CA LEU A 434 68.24 15.66 -49.99
C LEU A 434 69.27 16.69 -49.49
N SER A 435 69.04 17.24 -48.29
CA SER A 435 69.99 18.16 -47.64
C SER A 435 71.28 17.55 -47.32
N ALA A 436 71.33 16.26 -46.86
CA ALA A 436 72.60 15.51 -46.66
C ALA A 436 73.39 15.27 -47.98
N GLN A 437 72.62 14.97 -49.07
CA GLN A 437 73.24 14.84 -50.40
C GLN A 437 73.76 16.19 -50.90
N PHE A 438 73.02 17.26 -50.73
CA PHE A 438 73.49 18.57 -51.13
C PHE A 438 74.74 19.03 -50.37
N ASN A 439 74.76 18.82 -49.05
CA ASN A 439 75.92 19.13 -48.22
C ASN A 439 77.15 18.29 -48.63
N PHE A 440 76.92 17.04 -49.03
CA PHE A 440 78.03 16.16 -49.57
C PHE A 440 78.62 16.72 -50.88
N PHE A 441 77.74 17.25 -51.76
CA PHE A 441 78.24 17.87 -53.02
C PHE A 441 78.86 19.26 -52.84
N ALA A 442 78.37 20.03 -51.81
CA ALA A 442 78.88 21.34 -51.47
C ALA A 442 80.29 21.31 -50.77
N ALA A 443 80.64 20.17 -50.18
CA ALA A 443 81.87 19.96 -49.44
C ALA A 443 83.03 19.39 -50.33
N LYS A 444 82.81 19.23 -51.63
CA LYS A 444 83.82 18.93 -52.65
C LYS A 444 84.12 20.19 -53.48
#